data_26d47f62a18bacdc841e701679bf008d
#
_entry.id   26d47f62a18bacdc841e701679bf008d
#
_cell.length_a   1.000
_cell.length_b   1.000
_cell.length_c   1.000
_cell.angle_alpha   90.00
_cell.angle_beta   90.00
_cell.angle_gamma   90.00
#
_symmetry.space_group_name_H-M   'P 1'
#
loop_
_entity.id
_entity.type
_entity.pdbx_description
1 polymer ?
#
loop_
_entity_poly.entity_id
_entity_poly.type
_entity_poly.pdbx_seq_one_letter_code
_entity_poly.pdbx_strand_id
1 'polypeptide(L)'
;MDTRIKAVATASMYDMTVASRLGMDKETVQATKEKLSKQRWIDAQNGYPEYIPYFPDKPLEKVPEDLTEPTAEWFRFYALKRGHHINALGGFTTTSNLAFMNYHLLDYLDEISPRPILFIVGDRAHSKFFSEEAFNKASEPKELYVVDDAEHIDLYDKTDKIPFDKLELFFKNNFK
;
A
#
# COMPACT_ATOMS: atom_id res chain seq x y z
N MET A 1 19.14 -3.70 -9.65
CA MET A 1 17.96 -3.14 -10.40
C MET A 1 18.13 -3.44 -11.88
N ASP A 2 17.03 -3.72 -12.62
CA ASP A 2 17.08 -3.96 -14.07
C ASP A 2 17.54 -2.70 -14.82
N THR A 3 18.58 -2.82 -15.66
CA THR A 3 19.17 -1.69 -16.40
C THR A 3 18.26 -1.09 -17.48
N ARG A 4 17.20 -1.81 -17.84
CA ARG A 4 16.18 -1.34 -18.81
C ARG A 4 15.23 -0.32 -18.20
N ILE A 5 15.09 -0.30 -16.88
CA ILE A 5 14.26 0.69 -16.16
C ILE A 5 15.00 2.02 -16.14
N LYS A 6 14.41 3.06 -16.69
CA LYS A 6 15.02 4.39 -16.83
C LYS A 6 14.47 5.41 -15.82
N ALA A 7 13.19 5.28 -15.46
CA ALA A 7 12.51 6.15 -14.51
C ALA A 7 11.42 5.36 -13.78
N VAL A 8 11.03 5.79 -12.59
CA VAL A 8 10.00 5.16 -11.77
C VAL A 8 9.01 6.22 -11.30
N ALA A 9 7.72 5.94 -11.43
CA ALA A 9 6.67 6.69 -10.74
C ALA A 9 5.87 5.74 -9.87
N THR A 10 5.57 6.14 -8.63
CA THR A 10 4.73 5.38 -7.70
C THR A 10 3.59 6.26 -7.22
N ALA A 11 2.38 5.73 -7.22
CA ALA A 11 1.20 6.43 -6.72
C ALA A 11 0.60 5.67 -5.54
N SER A 12 0.21 6.43 -4.52
CA SER A 12 -0.44 5.90 -3.31
C SER A 12 0.36 4.76 -2.66
N MET A 13 1.65 4.99 -2.42
CA MET A 13 2.54 3.98 -1.83
C MET A 13 2.07 3.55 -0.44
N TYR A 14 2.29 2.28 -0.11
CA TYR A 14 1.97 1.72 1.19
C TYR A 14 3.11 0.85 1.69
N ASP A 15 3.70 1.21 2.84
CA ASP A 15 4.72 0.38 3.48
C ASP A 15 4.06 -0.62 4.44
N MET A 16 3.94 -1.87 3.99
CA MET A 16 3.31 -2.93 4.76
C MET A 16 4.08 -3.28 6.03
N THR A 17 5.39 -3.03 6.09
CA THR A 17 6.18 -3.27 7.31
C THR A 17 5.82 -2.25 8.38
N VAL A 18 5.77 -0.99 8.03
CA VAL A 18 5.34 0.07 8.95
C VAL A 18 3.87 -0.10 9.33
N ALA A 19 2.99 -0.33 8.35
CA ALA A 19 1.56 -0.53 8.58
C ALA A 19 1.25 -1.68 9.54
N SER A 20 1.92 -2.83 9.37
CA SER A 20 1.70 -4.02 10.21
C SER A 20 2.27 -3.90 11.64
N ARG A 21 3.06 -2.85 11.89
CA ARG A 21 3.64 -2.56 13.22
C ARG A 21 3.10 -1.27 13.84
N LEU A 22 2.23 -0.56 13.14
CA LEU A 22 1.75 0.75 13.57
C LEU A 22 1.10 0.68 14.95
N GLY A 23 1.55 1.52 15.88
CA GLY A 23 1.07 1.56 17.26
C GLY A 23 1.55 0.41 18.16
N MET A 24 2.45 -0.47 17.69
CA MET A 24 3.00 -1.56 18.49
C MET A 24 4.35 -1.18 19.09
N ASP A 25 4.54 -1.50 20.35
CA ASP A 25 5.86 -1.53 20.99
C ASP A 25 6.64 -2.82 20.65
N LYS A 26 7.88 -2.92 21.09
CA LYS A 26 8.74 -4.08 20.82
C LYS A 26 8.17 -5.39 21.38
N GLU A 27 7.57 -5.34 22.53
CA GLU A 27 6.99 -6.52 23.21
C GLU A 27 5.77 -7.02 22.44
N THR A 28 4.88 -6.12 22.03
CA THR A 28 3.72 -6.43 21.20
C THR A 28 4.12 -7.00 19.84
N VAL A 29 5.14 -6.41 19.18
CA VAL A 29 5.69 -6.94 17.93
C VAL A 29 6.20 -8.36 18.11
N GLN A 30 6.96 -8.64 19.17
CA GLN A 30 7.49 -9.95 19.45
C GLN A 30 6.38 -10.97 19.73
N ALA A 31 5.43 -10.63 20.59
CA ALA A 31 4.29 -11.49 20.91
C ALA A 31 3.44 -11.80 19.67
N THR A 32 3.23 -10.80 18.81
CA THR A 32 2.50 -10.98 17.54
C THR A 32 3.25 -11.94 16.61
N LYS A 33 4.56 -11.79 16.45
CA LYS A 33 5.37 -12.71 15.64
C LYS A 33 5.32 -14.14 16.17
N GLU A 34 5.39 -14.33 17.48
CA GLU A 34 5.28 -15.66 18.11
C GLU A 34 3.90 -16.28 17.86
N LYS A 35 2.81 -15.50 18.02
CA LYS A 35 1.46 -15.95 17.73
C LYS A 35 1.33 -16.40 16.27
N LEU A 36 1.78 -15.58 15.34
CA LEU A 36 1.72 -15.89 13.90
C LEU A 36 2.60 -17.08 13.51
N SER A 37 3.75 -17.23 14.16
CA SER A 37 4.63 -18.41 13.97
C SER A 37 3.97 -19.69 14.43
N LYS A 38 3.23 -19.67 15.55
CA LYS A 38 2.43 -20.81 16.02
C LYS A 38 1.30 -21.13 15.04
N GLN A 39 0.65 -20.11 14.49
CA GLN A 39 -0.40 -20.31 13.48
C GLN A 39 0.13 -21.05 12.24
N ARG A 40 1.36 -20.81 11.80
CA ARG A 40 1.97 -21.56 10.68
C ARG A 40 2.00 -23.07 10.90
N TRP A 41 2.24 -23.51 12.14
CA TRP A 41 2.22 -24.94 12.49
C TRP A 41 0.80 -25.49 12.45
N ILE A 42 -0.19 -24.72 12.91
CA ILE A 42 -1.61 -25.11 12.84
C ILE A 42 -2.03 -25.24 11.38
N ASP A 43 -1.71 -24.25 10.54
CA ASP A 43 -2.00 -24.26 9.11
C ASP A 43 -1.37 -25.49 8.41
N ALA A 44 -0.11 -25.80 8.75
CA ALA A 44 0.59 -26.96 8.20
C ALA A 44 -0.05 -28.29 8.63
N GLN A 45 -0.51 -28.40 9.88
CA GLN A 45 -1.21 -29.59 10.38
C GLN A 45 -2.58 -29.77 9.72
N ASN A 46 -3.29 -28.66 9.48
CA ASN A 46 -4.59 -28.67 8.82
C ASN A 46 -4.51 -28.94 7.32
N GLY A 47 -3.35 -28.69 6.70
CA GLY A 47 -3.16 -28.78 5.25
C GLY A 47 -3.71 -27.59 4.47
N TYR A 48 -4.20 -26.54 5.15
CA TYR A 48 -4.67 -25.30 4.57
C TYR A 48 -4.46 -24.15 5.56
N PRO A 49 -4.23 -22.89 5.04
CA PRO A 49 -4.06 -21.72 5.90
C PRO A 49 -5.38 -21.19 6.42
N GLU A 50 -5.33 -20.55 7.59
CA GLU A 50 -6.42 -19.70 8.06
C GLU A 50 -6.43 -18.39 7.24
N TYR A 51 -7.62 -17.96 6.80
CA TYR A 51 -7.82 -16.71 6.06
C TYR A 51 -8.54 -15.69 6.92
N ILE A 52 -8.15 -14.44 6.77
CA ILE A 52 -8.88 -13.29 7.29
C ILE A 52 -9.73 -12.74 6.14
N PRO A 53 -11.05 -12.95 6.12
CA PRO A 53 -11.92 -12.33 5.13
C PRO A 53 -11.95 -10.83 5.40
N TYR A 54 -11.81 -10.01 4.35
CA TYR A 54 -11.77 -8.56 4.49
C TYR A 54 -12.99 -7.88 3.87
N PHE A 55 -13.32 -8.21 2.62
CA PHE A 55 -14.44 -7.65 1.89
C PHE A 55 -15.50 -8.71 1.59
N PRO A 56 -16.80 -8.33 1.49
CA PRO A 56 -17.89 -9.26 1.20
C PRO A 56 -17.82 -9.80 -0.23
N ASP A 57 -18.37 -11.00 -0.45
CA ASP A 57 -18.44 -11.67 -1.76
C ASP A 57 -19.27 -10.89 -2.79
N LYS A 58 -20.23 -10.08 -2.32
CA LYS A 58 -21.09 -9.25 -3.14
C LYS A 58 -20.91 -7.79 -2.76
N PRO A 59 -20.96 -6.87 -3.74
CA PRO A 59 -20.84 -5.46 -3.44
C PRO A 59 -21.95 -4.99 -2.50
N LEU A 60 -21.58 -4.19 -1.51
CA LEU A 60 -22.52 -3.52 -0.62
C LEU A 60 -23.12 -2.30 -1.31
N GLU A 61 -24.30 -1.88 -0.86
CA GLU A 61 -24.94 -0.63 -1.31
C GLU A 61 -24.36 0.60 -0.58
N LYS A 62 -23.91 0.42 0.68
CA LYS A 62 -23.27 1.47 1.49
C LYS A 62 -22.18 0.90 2.39
N VAL A 63 -21.25 1.75 2.78
CA VAL A 63 -20.24 1.41 3.81
C VAL A 63 -20.94 1.24 5.16
N PRO A 64 -20.59 0.19 5.96
CA PRO A 64 -21.06 0.05 7.33
C PRO A 64 -20.72 1.28 8.19
N GLU A 65 -21.67 1.73 9.01
CA GLU A 65 -21.57 2.99 9.76
C GLU A 65 -20.62 2.89 10.98
N ASP A 66 -20.32 1.69 11.42
CA ASP A 66 -19.40 1.38 12.53
C ASP A 66 -17.93 1.33 12.12
N LEU A 67 -17.64 1.45 10.84
CA LEU A 67 -16.26 1.46 10.36
C LEU A 67 -15.63 2.84 10.52
N THR A 68 -14.38 2.83 11.00
CA THR A 68 -13.53 4.02 11.11
C THR A 68 -12.46 4.05 10.02
N GLU A 69 -11.85 5.22 9.80
CA GLU A 69 -10.71 5.34 8.91
C GLU A 69 -9.47 4.60 9.46
N PRO A 70 -8.63 4.00 8.63
CA PRO A 70 -8.70 3.98 7.15
C PRO A 70 -9.59 2.86 6.58
N THR A 71 -10.22 2.03 7.43
CA THR A 71 -11.01 0.87 6.97
C THR A 71 -12.22 1.31 6.16
N ALA A 72 -12.90 2.39 6.59
CA ALA A 72 -14.03 2.96 5.86
C ALA A 72 -13.63 3.39 4.44
N GLU A 73 -12.44 3.98 4.26
CA GLU A 73 -11.90 4.34 2.95
C GLU A 73 -11.72 3.11 2.05
N TRP A 74 -11.13 2.01 2.58
CA TRP A 74 -11.00 0.77 1.83
C TRP A 74 -12.34 0.21 1.39
N PHE A 75 -13.34 0.24 2.27
CA PHE A 75 -14.69 -0.22 1.95
C PHE A 75 -15.35 0.64 0.87
N ARG A 76 -15.12 1.97 0.83
CA ARG A 76 -15.63 2.85 -0.24
C ARG A 76 -15.17 2.42 -1.64
N PHE A 77 -14.03 1.75 -1.74
CA PHE A 77 -13.54 1.22 -3.01
C PHE A 77 -13.86 -0.27 -3.16
N TYR A 78 -13.29 -1.12 -2.31
CA TYR A 78 -13.29 -2.57 -2.52
C TYR A 78 -14.60 -3.26 -2.18
N ALA A 79 -15.42 -2.71 -1.28
CA ALA A 79 -16.68 -3.30 -0.87
C ALA A 79 -17.91 -2.76 -1.63
N LEU A 80 -17.80 -1.60 -2.28
CA LEU A 80 -18.87 -1.02 -3.10
C LEU A 80 -18.66 -1.34 -4.58
N LYS A 81 -19.71 -1.10 -5.41
CA LYS A 81 -19.66 -1.33 -6.87
C LYS A 81 -18.50 -0.62 -7.58
N ARG A 82 -17.91 0.43 -6.96
CA ARG A 82 -16.82 1.21 -7.53
C ARG A 82 -15.61 0.37 -7.92
N GLY A 83 -15.11 -0.45 -7.02
CA GLY A 83 -13.90 -1.27 -7.25
C GLY A 83 -14.07 -2.73 -6.82
N HIS A 84 -15.31 -3.15 -6.45
CA HIS A 84 -15.54 -4.54 -6.04
C HIS A 84 -15.21 -5.53 -7.16
N HIS A 85 -14.42 -6.55 -6.81
CA HIS A 85 -14.10 -7.63 -7.72
C HIS A 85 -13.91 -8.93 -6.92
N ILE A 86 -14.48 -10.04 -7.42
CA ILE A 86 -14.45 -11.32 -6.72
C ILE A 86 -13.02 -11.82 -6.39
N ASN A 87 -12.04 -11.45 -7.21
CA ASN A 87 -10.64 -11.81 -6.99
C ASN A 87 -9.86 -10.77 -6.16
N ALA A 88 -10.54 -9.73 -5.63
CA ALA A 88 -9.94 -8.64 -4.86
C ALA A 88 -10.65 -8.46 -3.51
N LEU A 89 -11.02 -9.55 -2.85
CA LEU A 89 -11.71 -9.52 -1.56
C LEU A 89 -10.78 -9.28 -0.36
N GLY A 90 -9.48 -9.07 -0.59
CA GLY A 90 -8.51 -8.75 0.44
C GLY A 90 -8.27 -9.87 1.47
N GLY A 91 -8.70 -11.09 1.17
CA GLY A 91 -8.54 -12.27 2.04
C GLY A 91 -7.09 -12.72 2.09
N PHE A 92 -6.30 -12.13 2.98
CA PHE A 92 -4.94 -12.59 3.27
C PHE A 92 -4.97 -13.80 4.20
N THR A 93 -3.95 -14.65 4.13
CA THR A 93 -3.76 -15.63 5.20
C THR A 93 -3.41 -14.91 6.50
N THR A 94 -3.87 -15.41 7.64
CA THR A 94 -3.55 -14.86 8.98
C THR A 94 -2.04 -14.67 9.14
N THR A 95 -1.25 -15.61 8.61
CA THR A 95 0.21 -15.61 8.70
C THR A 95 0.90 -14.65 7.72
N SER A 96 0.18 -14.04 6.76
CA SER A 96 0.75 -13.03 5.85
C SER A 96 1.35 -11.85 6.60
N ASN A 97 0.76 -11.46 7.73
CA ASN A 97 1.30 -10.38 8.57
C ASN A 97 2.73 -10.66 9.06
N LEU A 98 3.12 -11.93 9.26
CA LEU A 98 4.50 -12.26 9.63
C LEU A 98 5.50 -11.89 8.52
N ALA A 99 5.11 -12.07 7.26
CA ALA A 99 5.92 -11.64 6.12
C ALA A 99 5.95 -10.11 6.02
N PHE A 100 4.80 -9.45 6.14
CA PHE A 100 4.70 -7.98 6.10
C PHE A 100 5.55 -7.32 7.19
N MET A 101 5.48 -7.80 8.42
CA MET A 101 6.28 -7.27 9.54
C MET A 101 7.80 -7.36 9.33
N ASN A 102 8.26 -8.18 8.41
CA ASN A 102 9.69 -8.43 8.14
C ASN A 102 10.12 -8.06 6.71
N TYR A 103 9.24 -7.48 5.90
CA TYR A 103 9.53 -7.08 4.54
C TYR A 103 9.91 -5.59 4.49
N HIS A 104 11.19 -5.31 4.55
CA HIS A 104 11.75 -3.96 4.58
C HIS A 104 11.71 -3.31 3.18
N LEU A 105 10.52 -2.86 2.76
CA LEU A 105 10.28 -2.33 1.41
C LEU A 105 11.17 -1.13 1.06
N LEU A 106 11.46 -0.28 2.04
CA LEU A 106 12.21 0.96 1.84
C LEU A 106 13.71 0.84 2.09
N ASP A 107 14.20 -0.37 2.40
CA ASP A 107 15.64 -0.61 2.42
C ASP A 107 16.17 -0.51 0.99
N TYR A 108 17.32 0.11 0.81
CA TYR A 108 17.96 0.32 -0.50
C TYR A 108 17.18 1.22 -1.48
N LEU A 109 16.25 2.03 -1.00
CA LEU A 109 15.50 2.96 -1.85
C LEU A 109 16.41 4.02 -2.47
N ASP A 110 17.48 4.38 -1.78
CA ASP A 110 18.55 5.25 -2.24
C ASP A 110 19.32 4.70 -3.45
N GLU A 111 19.35 3.36 -3.63
CA GLU A 111 19.98 2.69 -4.77
C GLU A 111 19.19 2.81 -6.09
N ILE A 112 17.98 3.39 -6.06
CA ILE A 112 17.24 3.74 -7.28
C ILE A 112 18.04 4.78 -8.08
N SER A 113 18.72 5.72 -7.40
CA SER A 113 19.62 6.68 -8.02
C SER A 113 20.68 5.99 -8.89
N PRO A 114 21.10 6.57 -10.03
CA PRO A 114 20.72 7.87 -10.57
C PRO A 114 19.42 7.92 -11.38
N ARG A 115 18.56 6.91 -11.29
CA ARG A 115 17.28 6.92 -11.99
C ARG A 115 16.30 7.84 -11.25
N PRO A 116 15.60 8.71 -11.97
CA PRO A 116 14.59 9.58 -11.36
C PRO A 116 13.41 8.77 -10.82
N ILE A 117 12.94 9.17 -9.64
CA ILE A 117 11.73 8.63 -9.01
C ILE A 117 10.75 9.76 -8.71
N LEU A 118 9.47 9.54 -9.06
CA LEU A 118 8.35 10.42 -8.73
C LEU A 118 7.41 9.70 -7.76
N PHE A 119 7.19 10.30 -6.60
CA PHE A 119 6.16 9.89 -5.65
C PHE A 119 4.90 10.74 -5.84
N ILE A 120 3.74 10.10 -5.96
CA ILE A 120 2.44 10.77 -6.11
C ILE A 120 1.55 10.32 -4.95
N VAL A 121 0.94 11.27 -4.26
CA VAL A 121 0.07 11.00 -3.11
C VAL A 121 -1.00 12.07 -2.98
N GLY A 122 -2.20 11.69 -2.50
CA GLY A 122 -3.23 12.65 -2.16
C GLY A 122 -2.93 13.37 -0.84
N ASP A 123 -3.30 14.63 -0.73
CA ASP A 123 -3.10 15.44 0.47
C ASP A 123 -3.90 14.93 1.67
N ARG A 124 -5.08 14.30 1.40
CA ARG A 124 -5.96 13.69 2.41
C ARG A 124 -5.76 12.19 2.58
N ALA A 125 -4.83 11.59 1.83
CA ALA A 125 -4.58 10.16 1.92
C ALA A 125 -4.03 9.79 3.31
N HIS A 126 -4.66 8.83 3.99
CA HIS A 126 -4.16 8.28 5.25
C HIS A 126 -2.75 7.68 5.12
N SER A 127 -2.35 7.31 3.92
CA SER A 127 -1.05 6.74 3.57
C SER A 127 0.00 7.79 3.17
N LYS A 128 -0.31 9.09 3.24
CA LYS A 128 0.58 10.17 2.78
C LYS A 128 1.97 10.07 3.39
N PHE A 129 2.04 9.79 4.69
CA PHE A 129 3.31 9.71 5.42
C PHE A 129 4.25 8.61 4.88
N PHE A 130 3.75 7.50 4.31
CA PHE A 130 4.60 6.50 3.67
C PHE A 130 5.34 7.05 2.46
N SER A 131 4.64 7.85 1.63
CA SER A 131 5.27 8.51 0.47
C SER A 131 6.27 9.57 0.89
N GLU A 132 5.98 10.33 1.96
CA GLU A 132 6.90 11.32 2.52
C GLU A 132 8.16 10.68 3.12
N GLU A 133 8.01 9.57 3.85
CA GLU A 133 9.16 8.80 4.36
C GLU A 133 10.01 8.22 3.24
N ALA A 134 9.37 7.64 2.22
CA ALA A 134 10.06 7.11 1.06
C ALA A 134 10.81 8.22 0.29
N PHE A 135 10.17 9.37 0.07
CA PHE A 135 10.81 10.52 -0.54
C PHE A 135 12.05 10.97 0.25
N ASN A 136 11.96 11.01 1.58
CA ASN A 136 13.09 11.39 2.43
C ASN A 136 14.26 10.41 2.33
N LYS A 137 13.98 9.10 2.19
CA LYS A 137 15.00 8.04 2.07
C LYS A 137 15.62 7.94 0.67
N ALA A 138 14.86 8.27 -0.37
CA ALA A 138 15.35 8.20 -1.74
C ALA A 138 16.48 9.21 -1.99
N SER A 139 17.46 8.83 -2.82
CA SER A 139 18.49 9.73 -3.34
C SER A 139 17.99 10.49 -4.58
N GLU A 140 18.66 11.59 -4.93
CA GLU A 140 18.38 12.37 -6.14
C GLU A 140 18.69 11.58 -7.44
N PRO A 141 17.96 11.83 -8.54
CA PRO A 141 16.87 12.78 -8.68
C PRO A 141 15.53 12.22 -8.21
N LYS A 142 14.80 12.96 -7.40
CA LYS A 142 13.51 12.58 -6.84
C LYS A 142 12.51 13.72 -6.85
N GLU A 143 11.22 13.39 -6.96
CA GLU A 143 10.14 14.37 -6.87
C GLU A 143 9.01 13.82 -5.98
N LEU A 144 8.35 14.71 -5.24
CA LEU A 144 7.09 14.41 -4.54
C LEU A 144 5.99 15.32 -5.11
N TYR A 145 4.94 14.72 -5.63
CA TYR A 145 3.77 15.42 -6.14
C TYR A 145 2.56 15.11 -5.27
N VAL A 146 2.03 16.12 -4.60
CA VAL A 146 0.85 16.01 -3.75
C VAL A 146 -0.38 16.47 -4.55
N VAL A 147 -1.38 15.61 -4.65
CA VAL A 147 -2.63 15.88 -5.35
C VAL A 147 -3.64 16.45 -4.37
N ASP A 148 -4.13 17.65 -4.67
CA ASP A 148 -5.08 18.37 -3.81
C ASP A 148 -6.43 17.63 -3.73
N ASP A 149 -7.00 17.62 -2.53
CA ASP A 149 -8.32 17.06 -2.22
C ASP A 149 -8.48 15.60 -2.70
N ALA A 150 -7.45 14.78 -2.56
CA ALA A 150 -7.44 13.38 -2.95
C ALA A 150 -7.14 12.45 -1.76
N GLU A 151 -7.95 11.41 -1.64
CA GLU A 151 -7.73 10.28 -0.74
C GLU A 151 -6.80 9.24 -1.40
N HIS A 152 -6.39 8.22 -0.65
CA HIS A 152 -5.56 7.13 -1.17
C HIS A 152 -6.22 6.42 -2.36
N ILE A 153 -7.49 6.06 -2.21
CA ILE A 153 -8.25 5.33 -3.23
C ILE A 153 -8.64 6.18 -4.45
N ASP A 154 -8.56 7.50 -4.35
CA ASP A 154 -8.94 8.38 -5.45
C ASP A 154 -7.95 8.31 -6.62
N LEU A 155 -6.71 7.99 -6.32
CA LEU A 155 -5.67 7.80 -7.34
C LEU A 155 -5.72 6.42 -8.02
N TYR A 156 -6.72 5.58 -7.73
CA TYR A 156 -6.90 4.30 -8.40
C TYR A 156 -7.70 4.43 -9.71
N ASP A 157 -8.74 5.28 -9.72
CA ASP A 157 -9.73 5.32 -10.78
C ASP A 157 -10.30 6.71 -11.10
N LYS A 158 -10.13 7.71 -10.22
CA LYS A 158 -10.61 9.06 -10.48
C LYS A 158 -9.68 9.77 -11.46
N THR A 159 -10.04 9.75 -12.73
CA THR A 159 -9.22 10.32 -13.83
C THR A 159 -9.04 11.83 -13.73
N ASP A 160 -9.92 12.53 -13.03
CA ASP A 160 -9.82 13.96 -12.72
C ASP A 160 -8.83 14.26 -11.58
N LYS A 161 -8.47 13.24 -10.78
CA LYS A 161 -7.49 13.35 -9.69
C LYS A 161 -6.12 12.77 -10.08
N ILE A 162 -6.08 11.77 -10.95
CA ILE A 162 -4.81 11.19 -11.41
C ILE A 162 -4.05 12.24 -12.25
N PRO A 163 -2.83 12.65 -11.85
CA PRO A 163 -2.10 13.73 -12.52
C PRO A 163 -1.40 13.25 -13.81
N PHE A 164 -2.20 12.91 -14.84
CA PHE A 164 -1.67 12.38 -16.10
C PHE A 164 -0.67 13.32 -16.78
N ASP A 165 -0.92 14.63 -16.79
CA ASP A 165 -0.01 15.60 -17.38
C ASP A 165 1.36 15.60 -16.68
N LYS A 166 1.37 15.48 -15.35
CA LYS A 166 2.60 15.37 -14.55
C LYS A 166 3.36 14.09 -14.88
N LEU A 167 2.64 12.97 -14.96
CA LEU A 167 3.21 11.67 -15.34
C LEU A 167 3.81 11.72 -16.74
N GLU A 168 3.07 12.26 -17.72
CA GLU A 168 3.53 12.40 -19.09
C GLU A 168 4.82 13.24 -19.15
N LEU A 169 4.81 14.40 -18.50
CA LEU A 169 5.98 15.30 -18.45
C LEU A 169 7.20 14.63 -17.80
N PHE A 170 6.97 13.93 -16.67
CA PHE A 170 8.02 13.23 -15.96
C PHE A 170 8.67 12.18 -16.85
N PHE A 171 7.89 11.31 -17.49
CA PHE A 171 8.44 10.26 -18.35
C PHE A 171 9.07 10.81 -19.64
N LYS A 172 8.46 11.80 -20.30
CA LYS A 172 9.06 12.46 -21.48
C LYS A 172 10.44 13.04 -21.20
N ASN A 173 10.63 13.63 -20.02
CA ASN A 173 11.90 14.24 -19.65
C ASN A 173 12.99 13.21 -19.31
N ASN A 174 12.61 12.01 -18.92
CA ASN A 174 13.52 10.99 -18.36
C ASN A 174 13.73 9.74 -19.24
N PHE A 175 13.07 9.64 -20.39
CA PHE A 175 13.29 8.57 -21.37
C PHE A 175 14.25 8.95 -22.51
N LYS A 176 15.30 9.64 -22.19
CA LYS A 176 16.36 9.98 -23.16
C LYS A 176 17.39 8.86 -23.29
#